data_88c793abeb2684ebc9e2ad633430bbd5
#
_entry.id   88c793abeb2684ebc9e2ad633430bbd5
#
_cell.length_a   1.000
_cell.length_b   1.000
_cell.length_c   1.000
_cell.angle_alpha   90.00
_cell.angle_beta   90.00
_cell.angle_gamma   90.00
#
_symmetry.space_group_name_H-M   'P 1'
#
loop_
_entity.id
_entity.type
_entity.pdbx_description
1 polymer ?
#
loop_
_entity_poly.entity_id
_entity_poly.type
_entity_poly.pdbx_seq_one_letter_code
_entity_poly.pdbx_strand_id
1 'polypeptide(L)'
;MAMLEVNHLAIQFGGLRAVDGFNVSIEKGQLYGLIGPNGAGKTTIFNLLTGVYKPTEGIIKLDGQDITGKNTIEINRAGIARTFQNIRLFKDMPVLDNVKVGLHNQHSYSTLTGILRLPKYYKVEKEMNEKAMEILKVFDLDKEAYTLAGNLPYGNQRKLEIARALATNPKL
;
A
#
# COMPACT_ATOMS: atom_id res chain seq x y z
N MET A 1 18.19 -6.17 12.70
CA MET A 1 17.42 -4.96 13.05
C MET A 1 15.99 -5.17 12.59
N ALA A 2 15.02 -4.93 13.48
CA ALA A 2 13.63 -5.12 13.12
C ALA A 2 13.21 -4.17 11.99
N MET A 3 12.43 -4.69 11.04
CA MET A 3 11.82 -3.94 9.95
C MET A 3 10.65 -3.10 10.46
N LEU A 4 9.80 -3.70 11.31
CA LEU A 4 8.69 -3.04 11.99
C LEU A 4 8.83 -3.25 13.48
N GLU A 5 8.79 -2.17 14.24
CA GLU A 5 8.73 -2.18 15.71
C GLU A 5 7.50 -1.41 16.17
N VAL A 6 6.71 -2.05 17.02
CA VAL A 6 5.53 -1.44 17.63
C VAL A 6 5.62 -1.64 19.13
N ASN A 7 5.58 -0.56 19.88
CA ASN A 7 5.71 -0.57 21.32
C ASN A 7 4.51 0.10 22.00
N HIS A 8 3.84 -0.64 22.89
CA HIS A 8 2.72 -0.18 23.72
C HIS A 8 1.62 0.54 22.95
N LEU A 9 1.34 0.07 21.72
CA LEU A 9 0.35 0.70 20.85
C LEU A 9 -1.06 0.57 21.42
N ALA A 10 -1.75 1.70 21.58
CA ALA A 10 -3.11 1.74 22.06
C ALA A 10 -3.95 2.77 21.28
N ILE A 11 -5.25 2.51 21.22
CA ILE A 11 -6.24 3.46 20.71
C ILE A 11 -7.53 3.37 21.50
N GLN A 12 -8.09 4.53 21.82
CA GLN A 12 -9.35 4.70 22.50
C GLN A 12 -10.33 5.49 21.64
N PHE A 13 -11.55 4.99 21.51
CA PHE A 13 -12.67 5.65 20.84
C PHE A 13 -13.71 6.03 21.88
N GLY A 14 -13.78 7.29 22.25
CA GLY A 14 -14.63 7.72 23.37
C GLY A 14 -14.27 6.97 24.65
N GLY A 15 -15.19 6.18 25.20
CA GLY A 15 -14.96 5.35 26.40
C GLY A 15 -14.40 3.95 26.12
N LEU A 16 -14.31 3.53 24.87
CA LEU A 16 -13.88 2.18 24.49
C LEU A 16 -12.41 2.13 24.10
N ARG A 17 -11.59 1.40 24.83
CA ARG A 17 -10.21 1.07 24.47
C ARG A 17 -10.21 -0.14 23.53
N ALA A 18 -10.07 0.10 22.24
CA ALA A 18 -10.19 -0.91 21.18
C ALA A 18 -8.90 -1.71 20.96
N VAL A 19 -7.75 -1.13 21.26
CA VAL A 19 -6.43 -1.78 21.32
C VAL A 19 -5.73 -1.24 22.54
N ASP A 20 -5.11 -2.15 23.32
CA ASP A 20 -4.41 -1.80 24.55
C ASP A 20 -3.05 -2.50 24.62
N GLY A 21 -1.97 -1.70 24.66
CA GLY A 21 -0.61 -2.18 24.91
C GLY A 21 -0.09 -3.18 23.86
N PHE A 22 -0.51 -3.09 22.59
CA PHE A 22 -0.05 -3.98 21.53
C PHE A 22 1.43 -3.79 21.22
N ASN A 23 2.19 -4.89 21.26
CA ASN A 23 3.61 -4.92 20.95
C ASN A 23 3.90 -5.94 19.87
N VAL A 24 4.73 -5.60 18.89
CA VAL A 24 5.24 -6.52 17.87
C VAL A 24 6.58 -6.05 17.35
N SER A 25 7.46 -7.01 17.04
CA SER A 25 8.72 -6.77 16.33
C SER A 25 8.80 -7.76 15.17
N ILE A 26 8.96 -7.25 13.95
CA ILE A 26 9.02 -8.06 12.72
C ILE A 26 10.36 -7.76 12.02
N GLU A 27 11.11 -8.81 11.73
CA GLU A 27 12.35 -8.70 10.98
C GLU A 27 12.12 -8.76 9.48
N LYS A 28 13.12 -8.30 8.72
CA LYS A 28 13.06 -8.36 7.25
C LYS A 28 12.95 -9.82 6.77
N GLY A 29 11.98 -10.05 5.87
CA GLY A 29 11.73 -11.38 5.31
C GLY A 29 10.85 -12.29 6.15
N GLN A 30 10.40 -11.85 7.34
CA GLN A 30 9.45 -12.61 8.13
C GLN A 30 8.02 -12.47 7.61
N LEU A 31 7.28 -13.57 7.65
CA LEU A 31 5.83 -13.61 7.50
C LEU A 31 5.20 -13.64 8.88
N TYR A 32 4.40 -12.63 9.22
CA TYR A 32 3.75 -12.52 10.52
C TYR A 32 2.23 -12.58 10.39
N GLY A 33 1.58 -13.43 11.19
CA GLY A 33 0.14 -13.61 11.21
C GLY A 33 -0.49 -13.02 12.47
N LEU A 34 -1.44 -12.08 12.31
CA LEU A 34 -2.25 -11.56 13.41
C LEU A 34 -3.58 -12.31 13.47
N ILE A 35 -3.72 -13.18 14.45
CA ILE A 35 -4.88 -14.06 14.66
C ILE A 35 -5.67 -13.65 15.91
N GLY A 36 -6.97 -13.94 15.90
CA GLY A 36 -7.88 -13.66 17.01
C GLY A 36 -9.36 -13.68 16.57
N PRO A 37 -10.30 -13.73 17.50
CA PRO A 37 -11.73 -13.73 17.20
C PRO A 37 -12.20 -12.41 16.54
N ASN A 38 -13.42 -12.41 16.03
CA ASN A 38 -14.05 -11.18 15.55
C ASN A 38 -14.19 -10.18 16.70
N GLY A 39 -13.89 -8.93 16.45
CA GLY A 39 -13.88 -7.89 17.49
C GLY A 39 -12.57 -7.76 18.30
N ALA A 40 -11.58 -8.65 18.12
CA ALA A 40 -10.29 -8.59 18.84
C ALA A 40 -9.36 -7.43 18.41
N GLY A 41 -9.84 -6.43 17.69
CA GLY A 41 -9.04 -5.26 17.32
C GLY A 41 -8.08 -5.44 16.13
N LYS A 42 -8.05 -6.61 15.45
CA LYS A 42 -7.12 -6.86 14.33
C LYS A 42 -7.17 -5.77 13.25
N THR A 43 -8.37 -5.45 12.77
CA THR A 43 -8.56 -4.40 11.76
C THR A 43 -8.13 -3.03 12.29
N THR A 44 -8.35 -2.77 13.57
CA THR A 44 -7.92 -1.53 14.23
C THR A 44 -6.40 -1.41 14.27
N ILE A 45 -5.70 -2.51 14.58
CA ILE A 45 -4.22 -2.56 14.52
C ILE A 45 -3.74 -2.26 13.10
N PHE A 46 -4.30 -2.92 12.06
CA PHE A 46 -3.96 -2.61 10.66
C PHE A 46 -4.25 -1.15 10.29
N ASN A 47 -5.35 -0.56 10.80
CA ASN A 47 -5.68 0.83 10.56
C ASN A 47 -4.69 1.79 11.25
N LEU A 48 -4.18 1.44 12.42
CA LEU A 48 -3.11 2.19 13.11
C LEU A 48 -1.79 2.12 12.32
N LEU A 49 -1.36 0.92 11.93
CA LEU A 49 -0.12 0.70 11.19
C LEU A 49 -0.12 1.38 9.80
N THR A 50 -1.29 1.57 9.22
CA THR A 50 -1.43 2.19 7.89
C THR A 50 -1.91 3.63 7.92
N GLY A 51 -1.98 4.28 9.10
CA GLY A 51 -2.28 5.69 9.26
C GLY A 51 -3.74 6.10 9.00
N VAL A 52 -4.66 5.12 8.95
CA VAL A 52 -6.10 5.40 8.90
C VAL A 52 -6.58 5.95 10.25
N TYR A 53 -6.01 5.44 11.34
CA TYR A 53 -6.21 5.95 12.69
C TYR A 53 -4.89 6.44 13.28
N LYS A 54 -4.96 7.46 14.11
CA LYS A 54 -3.82 7.89 14.93
C LYS A 54 -3.88 7.18 16.28
N PRO A 55 -2.77 6.61 16.76
CA PRO A 55 -2.72 6.00 18.08
C PRO A 55 -2.92 7.05 19.17
N THR A 56 -3.53 6.63 20.29
CA THR A 56 -3.62 7.44 21.52
C THR A 56 -2.32 7.33 22.30
N GLU A 57 -1.70 6.15 22.29
CA GLU A 57 -0.45 5.84 22.99
C GLU A 57 0.40 4.90 22.15
N GLY A 58 1.69 4.85 22.43
CA GLY A 58 2.64 3.94 21.81
C GLY A 58 3.39 4.53 20.64
N ILE A 59 4.34 3.75 20.10
CA ILE A 59 5.27 4.16 19.05
C ILE A 59 5.29 3.08 17.96
N ILE A 60 5.31 3.52 16.71
CA ILE A 60 5.46 2.67 15.52
C ILE A 60 6.71 3.12 14.77
N LYS A 61 7.67 2.21 14.58
CA LYS A 61 8.88 2.44 13.80
C LYS A 61 8.94 1.49 12.62
N LEU A 62 9.28 2.01 11.45
CA LEU A 62 9.58 1.23 10.24
C LEU A 62 11.04 1.47 9.86
N ASP A 63 11.84 0.40 9.81
CA ASP A 63 13.25 0.47 9.47
C ASP A 63 14.02 1.53 10.31
N GLY A 64 13.71 1.56 11.62
CA GLY A 64 14.24 2.51 12.59
C GLY A 64 13.62 3.93 12.56
N GLN A 65 12.85 4.26 11.52
CA GLN A 65 12.21 5.58 11.39
C GLN A 65 10.85 5.60 12.10
N ASP A 66 10.61 6.59 12.94
CA ASP A 66 9.32 6.82 13.59
C ASP A 66 8.26 7.25 12.55
N ILE A 67 7.18 6.47 12.48
CA ILE A 67 6.02 6.72 11.62
C ILE A 67 4.73 6.91 12.43
N THR A 68 4.82 7.06 13.74
CA THR A 68 3.69 7.21 14.64
C THR A 68 2.81 8.38 14.26
N GLY A 69 1.52 8.16 14.10
CA GLY A 69 0.52 9.21 13.81
C GLY A 69 0.65 9.88 12.44
N LYS A 70 1.56 9.42 11.58
CA LYS A 70 1.63 9.87 10.18
C LYS A 70 0.37 9.48 9.43
N ASN A 71 0.05 10.23 8.38
CA ASN A 71 -1.10 9.93 7.53
C ASN A 71 -0.80 8.79 6.55
N THR A 72 -1.84 8.28 5.87
CA THR A 72 -1.74 7.13 4.95
C THR A 72 -0.76 7.35 3.81
N ILE A 73 -0.64 8.59 3.30
CA ILE A 73 0.28 8.94 2.19
C ILE A 73 1.73 8.88 2.68
N GLU A 74 2.00 9.45 3.86
CA GLU A 74 3.34 9.44 4.47
C GLU A 74 3.79 8.03 4.82
N ILE A 75 2.89 7.19 5.34
CA ILE A 75 3.17 5.79 5.67
C ILE A 75 3.42 4.97 4.41
N ASN A 76 2.64 5.17 3.35
CA ASN A 76 2.91 4.51 2.08
C ASN A 76 4.27 4.92 1.49
N ARG A 77 4.62 6.20 1.55
CA ARG A 77 5.96 6.70 1.15
C ARG A 77 7.10 6.16 2.01
N ALA A 78 6.85 5.88 3.28
CA ALA A 78 7.82 5.24 4.17
C ALA A 78 8.06 3.77 3.80
N GLY A 79 7.12 3.14 3.09
CA GLY A 79 7.26 1.79 2.55
C GLY A 79 6.27 0.76 3.11
N ILE A 80 5.12 1.17 3.62
CA ILE A 80 4.04 0.23 3.98
C ILE A 80 2.96 0.30 2.91
N ALA A 81 2.66 -0.86 2.28
CA ALA A 81 1.51 -1.02 1.42
C ALA A 81 0.45 -1.92 2.07
N ARG A 82 -0.80 -1.73 1.68
CA ARG A 82 -1.92 -2.53 2.18
C ARG A 82 -2.86 -2.90 1.06
N THR A 83 -3.26 -4.17 1.01
CA THR A 83 -4.43 -4.63 0.27
C THR A 83 -5.65 -4.63 1.18
N PHE A 84 -6.85 -4.51 0.61
CA PHE A 84 -8.07 -4.47 1.37
C PHE A 84 -8.87 -5.77 1.23
N GLN A 85 -9.71 -6.08 2.22
CA GLN A 85 -10.59 -7.24 2.17
C GLN A 85 -11.55 -7.17 0.98
N ASN A 86 -12.09 -5.98 0.70
CA ASN A 86 -12.89 -5.70 -0.50
C ASN A 86 -11.97 -5.12 -1.57
N ILE A 87 -12.04 -5.66 -2.79
CA ILE A 87 -11.23 -5.21 -3.92
C ILE A 87 -11.51 -3.73 -4.21
N ARG A 88 -10.46 -2.92 -4.21
CA ARG A 88 -10.51 -1.49 -4.50
C ARG A 88 -9.70 -1.17 -5.74
N LEU A 89 -10.25 -1.48 -6.91
CA LEU A 89 -9.66 -1.12 -8.21
C LEU A 89 -10.39 0.05 -8.85
N PHE A 90 -9.69 0.76 -9.71
CA PHE A 90 -10.28 1.71 -10.65
C PHE A 90 -10.85 0.91 -11.82
N LYS A 91 -12.13 0.50 -11.69
CA LYS A 91 -12.77 -0.47 -12.60
C LYS A 91 -12.85 0.01 -14.04
N ASP A 92 -13.01 1.32 -14.23
CA ASP A 92 -13.13 1.97 -15.53
C ASP A 92 -11.76 2.36 -16.13
N MET A 93 -10.66 1.95 -15.49
CA MET A 93 -9.31 2.14 -15.99
C MET A 93 -8.71 0.80 -16.47
N PRO A 94 -7.83 0.83 -17.48
CA PRO A 94 -7.05 -0.34 -17.89
C PRO A 94 -6.24 -0.95 -16.74
N VAL A 95 -5.97 -2.24 -16.86
CA VAL A 95 -5.13 -2.99 -15.91
C VAL A 95 -3.76 -2.32 -15.74
N LEU A 96 -3.11 -1.94 -16.84
CA LEU A 96 -1.83 -1.25 -16.84
C LEU A 96 -1.88 0.07 -16.04
N ASP A 97 -2.91 0.87 -16.26
CA ASP A 97 -3.04 2.17 -15.60
C ASP A 97 -3.32 2.03 -14.11
N ASN A 98 -4.03 0.98 -13.68
CA ASN A 98 -4.18 0.66 -12.26
C ASN A 98 -2.82 0.44 -11.58
N VAL A 99 -1.88 -0.27 -12.22
CA VAL A 99 -0.53 -0.49 -11.68
C VAL A 99 0.28 0.81 -11.71
N LYS A 100 0.18 1.61 -12.79
CA LYS A 100 0.87 2.91 -12.92
C LYS A 100 0.51 3.88 -11.79
N VAL A 101 -0.73 3.87 -11.30
CA VAL A 101 -1.11 4.68 -10.13
C VAL A 101 -0.21 4.38 -8.92
N GLY A 102 0.17 3.11 -8.70
CA GLY A 102 1.10 2.73 -7.64
C GLY A 102 2.53 3.26 -7.85
N LEU A 103 2.97 3.40 -9.11
CA LEU A 103 4.31 3.89 -9.45
C LEU A 103 4.48 5.40 -9.26
N HIS A 104 3.41 6.18 -9.15
CA HIS A 104 3.49 7.63 -8.98
C HIS A 104 4.26 8.11 -7.75
N ASN A 105 4.39 7.27 -6.72
CA ASN A 105 5.21 7.59 -5.55
C ASN A 105 6.72 7.63 -5.86
N GLN A 106 7.15 6.94 -6.91
CA GLN A 106 8.57 6.80 -7.30
C GLN A 106 8.94 7.69 -8.49
N HIS A 107 7.95 8.00 -9.33
CA HIS A 107 8.15 8.77 -10.56
C HIS A 107 7.28 10.02 -10.52
N SER A 108 7.91 11.19 -10.50
CA SER A 108 7.19 12.46 -10.52
C SER A 108 7.71 13.38 -11.60
N TYR A 109 6.78 14.04 -12.24
CA TYR A 109 7.05 15.22 -13.09
C TYR A 109 6.15 16.35 -12.61
N SER A 110 6.58 17.61 -12.84
CA SER A 110 5.78 18.76 -12.45
C SER A 110 4.47 18.80 -13.27
N THR A 111 3.42 19.36 -12.69
CA THR A 111 2.12 19.55 -13.36
C THR A 111 2.27 20.26 -14.70
N LEU A 112 3.14 21.27 -14.78
CA LEU A 112 3.46 21.98 -16.04
C LEU A 112 4.07 21.03 -17.09
N THR A 113 4.98 20.14 -16.68
CA THR A 113 5.58 19.14 -17.58
C THR A 113 4.53 18.19 -18.15
N GLY A 114 3.56 17.80 -17.32
CA GLY A 114 2.45 16.94 -17.74
C GLY A 114 1.48 17.64 -18.70
N ILE A 115 1.07 18.89 -18.41
CA ILE A 115 0.15 19.68 -19.24
C ILE A 115 0.77 19.98 -20.61
N LEU A 116 2.03 20.43 -20.64
CA LEU A 116 2.74 20.79 -21.87
C LEU A 116 3.33 19.59 -22.61
N ARG A 117 3.20 18.38 -22.05
CA ARG A 117 3.75 17.13 -22.62
C ARG A 117 5.21 17.26 -23.06
N LEU A 118 6.05 17.85 -22.19
CA LEU A 118 7.46 18.04 -22.48
C LEU A 118 8.20 16.69 -22.65
N PRO A 119 9.39 16.63 -23.29
CA PRO A 119 10.13 15.37 -23.51
C PRO A 119 10.32 14.53 -22.25
N LYS A 120 10.49 15.18 -21.09
CA LYS A 120 10.58 14.52 -19.78
C LYS A 120 9.30 13.73 -19.43
N TYR A 121 8.11 14.24 -19.79
CA TYR A 121 6.85 13.52 -19.60
C TYR A 121 6.86 12.18 -20.34
N TYR A 122 7.16 12.19 -21.65
CA TYR A 122 7.19 10.95 -22.43
C TYR A 122 8.20 9.93 -21.93
N LYS A 123 9.37 10.40 -21.48
CA LYS A 123 10.38 9.53 -20.89
C LYS A 123 9.88 8.83 -19.62
N VAL A 124 9.32 9.59 -18.69
CA VAL A 124 8.79 9.05 -17.42
C VAL A 124 7.61 8.10 -17.67
N GLU A 125 6.68 8.47 -18.57
CA GLU A 125 5.55 7.61 -18.93
C GLU A 125 6.01 6.28 -19.55
N LYS A 126 7.05 6.31 -20.39
CA LYS A 126 7.63 5.09 -20.95
C LYS A 126 8.24 4.21 -19.87
N GLU A 127 9.04 4.77 -18.96
CA GLU A 127 9.63 4.05 -17.82
C GLU A 127 8.55 3.45 -16.92
N MET A 128 7.46 4.19 -16.65
CA MET A 128 6.33 3.69 -15.85
C MET A 128 5.58 2.57 -16.57
N ASN A 129 5.39 2.66 -17.90
CA ASN A 129 4.76 1.60 -18.68
C ASN A 129 5.60 0.32 -18.65
N GLU A 130 6.92 0.41 -18.86
CA GLU A 130 7.84 -0.73 -18.82
C GLU A 130 7.81 -1.42 -17.45
N LYS A 131 7.95 -0.66 -16.36
CA LYS A 131 7.87 -1.19 -15.00
C LYS A 131 6.50 -1.80 -14.67
N ALA A 132 5.41 -1.15 -15.08
CA ALA A 132 4.07 -1.69 -14.87
C ALA A 132 3.88 -3.01 -15.60
N MET A 133 4.37 -3.13 -16.84
CA MET A 133 4.34 -4.38 -17.61
C MET A 133 5.19 -5.49 -16.95
N GLU A 134 6.37 -5.15 -16.40
CA GLU A 134 7.18 -6.12 -15.65
C GLU A 134 6.43 -6.67 -14.43
N ILE A 135 5.77 -5.78 -13.66
CA ILE A 135 4.95 -6.20 -12.51
C ILE A 135 3.78 -7.07 -12.99
N LEU A 136 3.08 -6.68 -14.05
CA LEU A 136 1.95 -7.46 -14.58
C LEU A 136 2.38 -8.86 -15.04
N LYS A 137 3.57 -9.03 -15.62
CA LYS A 137 4.11 -10.35 -15.99
C LYS A 137 4.30 -11.27 -14.79
N VAL A 138 4.68 -10.75 -13.61
CA VAL A 138 4.80 -11.55 -12.38
C VAL A 138 3.47 -12.20 -11.98
N PHE A 139 2.35 -11.57 -12.36
CA PHE A 139 1.00 -12.03 -12.02
C PHE A 139 0.26 -12.69 -13.20
N ASP A 140 0.91 -12.87 -14.36
CA ASP A 140 0.32 -13.37 -15.61
C ASP A 140 -0.84 -12.49 -16.11
N LEU A 141 -0.74 -11.16 -15.92
CA LEU A 141 -1.75 -10.17 -16.33
C LEU A 141 -1.28 -9.27 -17.50
N ASP A 142 -0.10 -9.51 -18.06
CA ASP A 142 0.48 -8.71 -19.14
C ASP A 142 -0.36 -8.76 -20.43
N LYS A 143 -0.97 -9.90 -20.73
CA LYS A 143 -1.87 -10.06 -21.89
C LYS A 143 -3.15 -9.23 -21.78
N GLU A 144 -3.55 -8.90 -20.56
CA GLU A 144 -4.78 -8.18 -20.26
C GLU A 144 -4.49 -6.70 -19.89
N ALA A 145 -3.27 -6.24 -20.14
CA ALA A 145 -2.79 -4.92 -19.74
C ALA A 145 -3.72 -3.76 -20.18
N TYR A 146 -4.34 -3.88 -21.33
CA TYR A 146 -5.24 -2.87 -21.91
C TYR A 146 -6.72 -3.15 -21.68
N THR A 147 -7.06 -4.26 -21.03
CA THR A 147 -8.44 -4.58 -20.63
C THR A 147 -8.86 -3.71 -19.45
N LEU A 148 -10.13 -3.30 -19.38
CA LEU A 148 -10.67 -2.60 -18.23
C LEU A 148 -10.63 -3.51 -16.99
N ALA A 149 -10.14 -2.98 -15.87
CA ALA A 149 -9.98 -3.78 -14.65
C ALA A 149 -11.30 -4.37 -14.13
N GLY A 150 -12.42 -3.70 -14.39
CA GLY A 150 -13.76 -4.19 -14.04
C GLY A 150 -14.18 -5.44 -14.80
N ASN A 151 -13.61 -5.69 -15.98
CA ASN A 151 -13.94 -6.84 -16.85
C ASN A 151 -13.12 -8.10 -16.51
N LEU A 152 -12.14 -7.98 -15.62
CA LEU A 152 -11.35 -9.13 -15.21
C LEU A 152 -12.16 -10.10 -14.34
N PRO A 153 -11.90 -11.41 -14.44
CA PRO A 153 -12.36 -12.37 -13.46
C PRO A 153 -11.92 -11.98 -12.03
N TYR A 154 -12.71 -12.33 -11.02
CA TYR A 154 -12.46 -11.95 -9.62
C TYR A 154 -11.04 -12.29 -9.14
N GLY A 155 -10.52 -13.49 -9.49
CA GLY A 155 -9.16 -13.89 -9.16
C GLY A 155 -8.09 -12.96 -9.75
N ASN A 156 -8.28 -12.52 -11.01
CA ASN A 156 -7.37 -11.58 -11.68
C ASN A 156 -7.50 -10.16 -11.11
N GLN A 157 -8.70 -9.76 -10.68
CA GLN A 157 -8.86 -8.48 -9.95
C GLN A 157 -8.06 -8.48 -8.63
N ARG A 158 -8.03 -9.61 -7.90
CA ARG A 158 -7.19 -9.76 -6.69
C ARG A 158 -5.70 -9.69 -6.99
N LYS A 159 -5.25 -10.38 -8.05
CA LYS A 159 -3.87 -10.30 -8.51
C LYS A 159 -3.49 -8.85 -8.87
N LEU A 160 -4.37 -8.12 -9.57
CA LEU A 160 -4.15 -6.73 -9.93
C LEU A 160 -4.07 -5.80 -8.70
N GLU A 161 -4.89 -6.03 -7.67
CA GLU A 161 -4.82 -5.28 -6.41
C GLU A 161 -3.45 -5.45 -5.75
N ILE A 162 -2.93 -6.68 -5.70
CA ILE A 162 -1.60 -6.97 -5.16
C ILE A 162 -0.51 -6.35 -6.04
N ALA A 163 -0.62 -6.46 -7.37
CA ALA A 163 0.31 -5.84 -8.32
C ALA A 163 0.40 -4.32 -8.13
N ARG A 164 -0.74 -3.64 -7.93
CA ARG A 164 -0.79 -2.21 -7.63
C ARG A 164 -0.13 -1.86 -6.30
N ALA A 165 -0.34 -2.68 -5.26
CA ALA A 165 0.33 -2.48 -3.97
C ALA A 165 1.85 -2.68 -4.12
N LEU A 166 2.29 -3.71 -4.85
CA LEU A 166 3.71 -3.97 -5.12
C LEU A 166 4.37 -2.84 -5.91
N ALA A 167 3.63 -2.18 -6.80
CA ALA A 167 4.13 -1.04 -7.58
C ALA A 167 4.55 0.16 -6.72
N THR A 168 4.06 0.28 -5.48
CA THR A 168 4.54 1.32 -4.55
C THR A 168 5.93 1.03 -3.98
N ASN A 169 6.55 -0.11 -4.35
CA ASN A 169 7.85 -0.60 -3.84
C ASN A 169 7.90 -0.70 -2.31
N PRO A 170 6.97 -1.44 -1.70
CA PRO A 170 6.86 -1.48 -0.25
C PRO A 170 8.03 -2.28 0.38
N LYS A 171 8.36 -1.90 1.61
CA LYS A 171 9.24 -2.67 2.51
C LYS A 171 8.43 -3.72 3.30
N LEU A 172 7.13 -3.39 3.55
CA LEU A 172 6.17 -4.19 4.31
C LEU A 172 4.78 -4.10 3.68
#